data_5eac7bc06ab3735200efc2cfa9a1e0e9
#
_entry.id   5eac7bc06ab3735200efc2cfa9a1e0e9
#
_cell.length_a   1.000
_cell.length_b   1.000
_cell.length_c   1.000
_cell.angle_alpha   90.00
_cell.angle_beta   90.00
_cell.angle_gamma   90.00
#
_symmetry.space_group_name_H-M   'P 1'
#
loop_
_entity.id
_entity.type
_entity.pdbx_description
1 polymer ?
#
loop_
_entity_poly.entity_id
_entity_poly.type
_entity_poly.pdbx_seq_one_letter_code
_entity_poly.pdbx_strand_id
1 'polypeptide(L)'
;IASLANETFLVIGDTEQKHYSDITWYDLKFNSKDEPCYIAKSQGKFYEQRGNTFVVKGSEEYKMFDWIYGPLDFDNSGNPLYVGQDSTGEYKYRSTLMRGAEAINTIEGSIYNFAFTPQGKLYYIASGEKTGKNGETTWHSSLVIDGKKGKEYSSVSSPVFGSKGELMFVASDKNNKYFVVYDNEIISGLYDYISEAKFLPNGKIAYVGVKY
;
A
#
# COMPACT_ATOMS: atom_id res chain seq x y z
N ILE A 1 21.71 -6.83 8.68
CA ILE A 1 21.15 -6.51 10.00
C ILE A 1 21.78 -7.43 11.01
N ALA A 2 22.18 -6.92 12.16
CA ALA A 2 22.76 -7.66 13.27
C ALA A 2 21.87 -7.50 14.53
N SER A 3 22.04 -8.36 15.51
CA SER A 3 21.29 -8.34 16.77
C SER A 3 22.22 -8.65 17.93
N LEU A 4 22.15 -7.84 18.99
CA LEU A 4 22.90 -8.00 20.23
C LEU A 4 21.96 -7.74 21.42
N ALA A 5 21.85 -8.70 22.34
CA ALA A 5 21.17 -8.56 23.65
C ALA A 5 19.82 -7.82 23.58
N ASN A 6 18.90 -8.24 22.68
CA ASN A 6 17.58 -7.65 22.45
C ASN A 6 17.54 -6.37 21.60
N GLU A 7 18.64 -5.95 21.02
CA GLU A 7 18.71 -4.83 20.09
C GLU A 7 18.99 -5.33 18.67
N THR A 8 18.49 -4.60 17.69
CA THR A 8 18.67 -4.85 16.26
C THR A 8 19.23 -3.60 15.62
N PHE A 9 20.23 -3.74 14.78
CA PHE A 9 20.87 -2.62 14.09
C PHE A 9 21.30 -2.98 12.68
N LEU A 10 21.40 -1.99 11.82
CA LEU A 10 21.94 -2.11 10.48
C LEU A 10 23.45 -1.91 10.53
N VAL A 11 24.20 -2.73 9.80
CA VAL A 11 25.65 -2.55 9.58
C VAL A 11 25.86 -2.19 8.13
N ILE A 12 26.59 -1.12 7.87
CA ILE A 12 27.00 -0.68 6.52
C ILE A 12 28.52 -0.65 6.47
N GLY A 13 29.12 -1.51 5.65
CA GLY A 13 30.55 -1.79 5.74
C GLY A 13 30.89 -2.34 7.12
N ASP A 14 31.78 -1.64 7.85
CA ASP A 14 32.18 -1.99 9.22
C ASP A 14 31.53 -1.07 10.28
N THR A 15 30.52 -0.27 9.90
CA THR A 15 29.92 0.73 10.79
C THR A 15 28.52 0.32 11.22
N GLU A 16 28.34 0.16 12.54
CA GLU A 16 27.04 -0.04 13.15
C GLU A 16 26.24 1.27 13.12
N GLN A 17 24.98 1.17 12.70
CA GLN A 17 24.02 2.27 12.72
C GLN A 17 23.30 2.31 14.07
N LYS A 18 22.34 3.23 14.24
CA LYS A 18 21.53 3.33 15.46
C LYS A 18 20.83 2.01 15.79
N HIS A 19 20.80 1.67 17.07
CA HIS A 19 20.18 0.46 17.61
C HIS A 19 18.70 0.70 17.92
N TYR A 20 17.88 -0.31 17.63
CA TYR A 20 16.43 -0.34 17.87
C TYR A 20 16.04 -1.65 18.55
N SER A 21 14.83 -1.71 19.13
CA SER A 21 14.30 -2.97 19.64
C SER A 21 14.08 -4.00 18.56
N ASP A 22 13.69 -3.54 17.35
CA ASP A 22 13.50 -4.40 16.19
C ASP A 22 13.62 -3.62 14.87
N ILE A 23 14.04 -4.29 13.81
CA ILE A 23 14.10 -3.80 12.42
C ILE A 23 13.54 -4.86 11.50
N THR A 24 12.62 -4.50 10.59
CA THR A 24 12.15 -5.42 9.55
C THR A 24 13.24 -5.60 8.51
N TRP A 25 13.67 -6.84 8.30
CA TRP A 25 14.74 -7.16 7.34
C TRP A 25 14.24 -7.22 5.88
N TYR A 26 12.97 -7.49 5.66
CA TYR A 26 12.37 -7.60 4.31
C TYR A 26 11.99 -6.25 3.69
N ASP A 27 11.97 -5.16 4.48
CA ASP A 27 11.66 -3.81 4.02
C ASP A 27 12.91 -2.91 3.93
N LEU A 28 14.12 -3.45 4.06
CA LEU A 28 15.35 -2.68 3.87
C LEU A 28 15.52 -2.36 2.38
N LYS A 29 15.52 -1.08 2.06
CA LYS A 29 15.78 -0.53 0.72
C LYS A 29 16.82 0.56 0.76
N PHE A 30 17.39 0.87 -0.38
CA PHE A 30 18.29 2.00 -0.56
C PHE A 30 17.71 2.94 -1.62
N ASN A 31 17.77 4.24 -1.37
CA ASN A 31 17.39 5.24 -2.36
C ASN A 31 18.51 5.43 -3.40
N SER A 32 18.30 6.33 -4.37
CA SER A 32 19.29 6.63 -5.43
C SER A 32 20.58 7.29 -4.94
N LYS A 33 20.69 7.60 -3.64
CA LYS A 33 21.88 8.15 -2.99
C LYS A 33 22.56 7.15 -2.05
N ASP A 34 22.18 5.87 -2.15
CA ASP A 34 22.63 4.80 -1.26
C ASP A 34 22.29 5.01 0.23
N GLU A 35 21.28 5.86 0.54
CA GLU A 35 20.81 6.01 1.90
C GLU A 35 19.87 4.85 2.25
N PRO A 36 20.10 4.12 3.35
CA PRO A 36 19.24 3.02 3.78
C PRO A 36 17.90 3.57 4.24
N CYS A 37 16.85 2.83 3.93
CA CYS A 37 15.50 3.07 4.42
C CYS A 37 14.88 1.76 4.89
N TYR A 38 14.35 1.74 6.11
CA TYR A 38 13.82 0.55 6.74
C TYR A 38 12.76 0.89 7.79
N ILE A 39 12.02 -0.11 8.23
CA ILE A 39 11.04 0.04 9.31
C ILE A 39 11.66 -0.46 10.60
N ALA A 40 11.57 0.35 11.66
CA ALA A 40 12.10 0.06 12.97
C ALA A 40 11.03 0.18 14.08
N LYS A 41 11.33 -0.40 15.24
CA LYS A 41 10.56 -0.22 16.49
C LYS A 41 11.47 0.32 17.58
N SER A 42 10.96 1.29 18.34
CA SER A 42 11.67 1.77 19.53
C SER A 42 11.50 0.86 20.75
N GLN A 43 10.42 0.07 20.81
CA GLN A 43 10.14 -0.86 21.90
C GLN A 43 9.43 -2.13 21.40
N GLY A 44 9.74 -3.28 21.99
CA GLY A 44 9.13 -4.57 21.69
C GLY A 44 9.55 -5.14 20.33
N LYS A 45 9.01 -6.27 19.97
CA LYS A 45 9.22 -6.94 18.68
C LYS A 45 7.99 -6.77 17.77
N PHE A 46 8.16 -6.81 16.47
CA PHE A 46 7.06 -6.62 15.51
C PHE A 46 5.89 -7.59 15.71
N TYR A 47 6.17 -8.82 16.15
CA TYR A 47 5.16 -9.85 16.39
C TYR A 47 4.55 -9.82 17.79
N GLU A 48 5.08 -9.00 18.72
CA GLU A 48 4.66 -9.02 20.14
C GLU A 48 3.72 -7.88 20.51
N GLN A 49 3.96 -6.68 19.98
CA GLN A 49 3.28 -5.46 20.41
C GLN A 49 2.96 -4.53 19.25
N ARG A 50 1.81 -3.86 19.36
CA ARG A 50 1.43 -2.73 18.52
C ARG A 50 2.15 -1.46 18.99
N GLY A 51 2.24 -0.49 18.08
CA GLY A 51 2.82 0.82 18.38
C GLY A 51 4.34 0.89 18.25
N ASN A 52 4.86 2.09 18.40
CA ASN A 52 6.28 2.39 18.37
C ASN A 52 6.99 2.02 17.04
N THR A 53 6.25 1.95 15.93
CA THR A 53 6.75 1.59 14.59
C THR A 53 6.92 2.85 13.74
N PHE A 54 8.08 3.01 13.12
CA PHE A 54 8.41 4.17 12.29
C PHE A 54 9.37 3.79 11.17
N VAL A 55 9.42 4.64 10.15
CA VAL A 55 10.39 4.52 9.06
C VAL A 55 11.66 5.29 9.44
N VAL A 56 12.81 4.72 9.11
CA VAL A 56 14.13 5.35 9.22
C VAL A 56 14.70 5.50 7.82
N LYS A 57 15.22 6.69 7.47
CA LYS A 57 16.01 6.93 6.25
C LYS A 57 17.32 7.58 6.63
N GLY A 58 18.45 6.90 6.38
CA GLY A 58 19.74 7.33 6.89
C GLY A 58 19.70 7.44 8.42
N SER A 59 19.81 8.66 8.95
CA SER A 59 19.69 8.96 10.39
C SER A 59 18.35 9.60 10.79
N GLU A 60 17.47 9.86 9.82
CA GLU A 60 16.18 10.51 10.05
C GLU A 60 15.11 9.48 10.42
N GLU A 61 14.40 9.73 11.53
CA GLU A 61 13.25 8.95 11.99
C GLU A 61 11.97 9.72 11.71
N TYR A 62 11.00 9.04 11.07
CA TYR A 62 9.73 9.64 10.71
C TYR A 62 8.66 9.40 11.77
N LYS A 63 7.43 9.82 11.47
CA LYS A 63 6.28 9.70 12.36
C LYS A 63 6.05 8.25 12.80
N MET A 64 5.78 8.06 14.07
CA MET A 64 5.47 6.79 14.71
C MET A 64 4.00 6.42 14.54
N PHE A 65 3.74 5.12 14.30
CA PHE A 65 2.42 4.52 14.14
C PHE A 65 2.28 3.23 14.96
N ASP A 66 1.05 2.73 15.10
CA ASP A 66 0.81 1.40 15.65
C ASP A 66 1.41 0.32 14.75
N TRP A 67 1.27 0.49 13.42
CA TRP A 67 1.88 -0.37 12.40
C TRP A 67 2.32 0.46 11.20
N ILE A 68 3.31 -0.05 10.50
CA ILE A 68 3.64 0.32 9.14
C ILE A 68 3.62 -0.95 8.31
N TYR A 69 2.90 -0.95 7.19
CA TYR A 69 2.81 -2.09 6.29
C TYR A 69 2.76 -1.64 4.83
N GLY A 70 2.88 -2.63 3.95
CA GLY A 70 3.01 -2.39 2.52
C GLY A 70 4.47 -2.17 2.13
N PRO A 71 4.76 -2.11 0.86
CA PRO A 71 6.12 -1.91 0.39
C PRO A 71 6.59 -0.52 0.83
N LEU A 72 7.81 -0.44 1.37
CA LEU A 72 8.56 0.79 1.35
C LEU A 72 8.93 1.10 -0.09
N ASP A 73 8.69 2.32 -0.56
CA ASP A 73 9.10 2.78 -1.88
C ASP A 73 9.64 4.21 -1.80
N PHE A 74 10.09 4.78 -2.91
CA PHE A 74 10.61 6.13 -2.95
C PHE A 74 9.95 6.93 -4.07
N ASP A 75 9.73 8.22 -3.80
CA ASP A 75 9.44 9.17 -4.86
C ASP A 75 10.73 9.53 -5.65
N ASN A 76 10.57 10.29 -6.74
CA ASN A 76 11.70 10.71 -7.58
C ASN A 76 12.73 11.61 -6.85
N SER A 77 12.38 12.14 -5.69
CA SER A 77 13.26 12.96 -4.84
C SER A 77 13.97 12.13 -3.76
N GLY A 78 13.68 10.82 -3.68
CA GLY A 78 14.22 9.90 -2.69
C GLY A 78 13.54 9.99 -1.32
N ASN A 79 12.33 10.57 -1.24
CA ASN A 79 11.53 10.53 -0.02
C ASN A 79 10.82 9.17 0.10
N PRO A 80 10.84 8.53 1.27
CA PRO A 80 10.16 7.26 1.45
C PRO A 80 8.63 7.44 1.35
N LEU A 81 8.00 6.50 0.63
CA LEU A 81 6.56 6.31 0.59
C LEU A 81 6.21 5.08 1.43
N TYR A 82 5.26 5.22 2.32
CA TYR A 82 4.80 4.14 3.19
C TYR A 82 3.40 4.40 3.73
N VAL A 83 2.74 3.37 4.24
CA VAL A 83 1.44 3.50 4.91
C VAL A 83 1.63 3.19 6.39
N GLY A 84 1.38 4.19 7.22
CA GLY A 84 1.23 4.04 8.66
C GLY A 84 -0.24 3.82 9.02
N GLN A 85 -0.48 3.00 10.02
CA GLN A 85 -1.83 2.69 10.51
C GLN A 85 -1.90 2.80 12.02
N ASP A 86 -2.93 3.49 12.50
CA ASP A 86 -3.27 3.60 13.91
C ASP A 86 -4.61 2.91 14.19
N SER A 87 -4.73 2.24 15.33
CA SER A 87 -5.98 1.70 15.82
C SER A 87 -6.88 2.84 16.33
N THR A 88 -8.13 2.88 15.91
CA THR A 88 -9.13 3.86 16.36
C THR A 88 -10.24 3.22 17.19
N GLY A 89 -10.18 1.91 17.41
CA GLY A 89 -11.13 1.12 18.18
C GLY A 89 -10.98 -0.37 17.90
N GLU A 90 -11.89 -1.15 18.44
CA GLU A 90 -11.90 -2.60 18.17
C GLU A 90 -12.20 -2.85 16.69
N TYR A 91 -11.23 -3.47 15.98
CA TYR A 91 -11.27 -3.74 14.53
C TYR A 91 -11.41 -2.50 13.63
N LYS A 92 -11.13 -1.29 14.16
CA LYS A 92 -11.17 -0.04 13.40
C LYS A 92 -9.78 0.56 13.30
N TYR A 93 -9.45 1.04 12.11
CA TYR A 93 -8.12 1.55 11.80
C TYR A 93 -8.22 2.83 10.98
N ARG A 94 -7.22 3.68 11.19
CA ARG A 94 -6.96 4.85 10.37
C ARG A 94 -5.64 4.66 9.65
N SER A 95 -5.66 4.66 8.32
CA SER A 95 -4.46 4.55 7.51
C SER A 95 -4.05 5.92 6.98
N THR A 96 -2.75 6.20 7.05
CA THR A 96 -2.14 7.42 6.51
C THR A 96 -1.06 7.04 5.50
N LEU A 97 -1.21 7.48 4.26
CA LEU A 97 -0.16 7.42 3.24
C LEU A 97 0.79 8.58 3.46
N MET A 98 2.06 8.25 3.68
CA MET A 98 3.13 9.20 3.99
C MET A 98 4.11 9.32 2.82
N ARG A 99 4.64 10.53 2.64
CA ARG A 99 5.83 10.83 1.83
C ARG A 99 6.84 11.53 2.73
N GLY A 100 7.87 10.83 3.16
CA GLY A 100 8.74 11.32 4.22
C GLY A 100 7.93 11.70 5.46
N ALA A 101 8.05 12.93 5.93
CA ALA A 101 7.28 13.47 7.06
C ALA A 101 5.87 13.98 6.70
N GLU A 102 5.54 14.11 5.41
CA GLU A 102 4.27 14.66 4.92
C GLU A 102 3.18 13.58 4.84
N ALA A 103 2.01 13.84 5.41
CA ALA A 103 0.83 13.01 5.21
C ALA A 103 0.14 13.42 3.89
N ILE A 104 0.15 12.52 2.90
CA ILE A 104 -0.51 12.74 1.60
C ILE A 104 -2.01 12.59 1.73
N ASN A 105 -2.45 11.53 2.42
CA ASN A 105 -3.87 11.25 2.65
C ASN A 105 -4.05 10.41 3.90
N THR A 106 -5.18 10.63 4.58
CA THR A 106 -5.59 9.85 5.76
C THR A 106 -7.05 9.43 5.59
N ILE A 107 -7.34 8.15 5.83
CA ILE A 107 -8.69 7.60 5.74
C ILE A 107 -9.00 6.70 6.95
N GLU A 108 -10.27 6.62 7.34
CA GLU A 108 -10.77 5.55 8.18
C GLU A 108 -10.91 4.29 7.32
N GLY A 109 -10.07 3.28 7.57
CA GLY A 109 -9.95 2.06 6.79
C GLY A 109 -8.52 1.78 6.34
N SER A 110 -8.33 1.18 5.18
CA SER A 110 -7.04 0.71 4.68
C SER A 110 -6.62 1.40 3.39
N ILE A 111 -5.34 1.77 3.31
CA ILE A 111 -4.66 2.18 2.08
C ILE A 111 -3.68 1.07 1.72
N TYR A 112 -3.69 0.61 0.48
CA TYR A 112 -2.79 -0.44 0.02
C TYR A 112 -2.48 -0.30 -1.48
N ASN A 113 -1.52 -1.09 -1.98
CA ASN A 113 -1.10 -1.13 -3.39
C ASN A 113 -0.80 0.25 -3.96
N PHE A 114 0.00 1.03 -3.25
CA PHE A 114 0.45 2.35 -3.74
C PHE A 114 1.73 2.20 -4.58
N ALA A 115 1.81 2.96 -5.66
CA ALA A 115 2.98 3.11 -6.50
C ALA A 115 2.80 4.32 -7.44
N PHE A 116 3.72 4.48 -8.39
CA PHE A 116 3.59 5.49 -9.43
C PHE A 116 3.09 4.89 -10.74
N THR A 117 2.24 5.64 -11.44
CA THR A 117 1.88 5.34 -12.83
C THR A 117 3.10 5.53 -13.75
N PRO A 118 3.08 5.01 -14.99
CA PRO A 118 4.15 5.29 -15.95
C PRO A 118 4.38 6.78 -16.22
N GLN A 119 3.39 7.65 -15.95
CA GLN A 119 3.48 9.09 -16.06
C GLN A 119 3.91 9.78 -14.76
N GLY A 120 4.37 9.02 -13.75
CA GLY A 120 4.86 9.52 -12.47
C GLY A 120 3.78 10.02 -11.50
N LYS A 121 2.50 9.72 -11.73
CA LYS A 121 1.41 10.05 -10.81
C LYS A 121 1.30 9.00 -9.72
N LEU A 122 1.18 9.43 -8.48
CA LEU A 122 0.95 8.51 -7.36
C LEU A 122 -0.46 7.92 -7.44
N TYR A 123 -0.55 6.59 -7.32
CA TYR A 123 -1.83 5.91 -7.13
C TYR A 123 -1.81 5.04 -5.87
N TYR A 124 -2.99 4.75 -5.36
CA TYR A 124 -3.22 3.80 -4.25
C TYR A 124 -4.68 3.33 -4.25
N ILE A 125 -4.94 2.24 -3.57
CA ILE A 125 -6.29 1.76 -3.33
C ILE A 125 -6.70 2.16 -1.91
N ALA A 126 -7.82 2.88 -1.82
CA ALA A 126 -8.46 3.26 -0.56
C ALA A 126 -9.67 2.38 -0.32
N SER A 127 -9.75 1.75 0.86
CA SER A 127 -10.79 0.81 1.20
C SER A 127 -11.30 1.05 2.63
N GLY A 128 -12.61 0.97 2.83
CA GLY A 128 -13.20 1.21 4.14
C GLY A 128 -14.68 0.87 4.19
N GLU A 129 -15.22 0.94 5.39
CA GLU A 129 -16.63 0.69 5.64
C GLU A 129 -17.48 1.93 5.34
N LYS A 130 -18.69 1.68 4.85
CA LYS A 130 -19.73 2.69 4.66
C LYS A 130 -21.02 2.20 5.28
N THR A 131 -21.56 2.97 6.21
CA THR A 131 -22.87 2.67 6.79
C THR A 131 -23.95 3.39 5.99
N GLY A 132 -24.84 2.61 5.40
CA GLY A 132 -26.01 3.10 4.67
C GLY A 132 -27.08 3.70 5.60
N LYS A 133 -28.06 4.39 5.01
CA LYS A 133 -29.16 5.03 5.75
C LYS A 133 -30.02 4.03 6.55
N ASN A 134 -30.01 2.77 6.17
CA ASN A 134 -30.71 1.65 6.85
C ASN A 134 -29.88 1.03 7.98
N GLY A 135 -28.68 1.56 8.28
CA GLY A 135 -27.76 1.02 9.29
C GLY A 135 -26.89 -0.15 8.79
N GLU A 136 -27.07 -0.57 7.55
CA GLU A 136 -26.29 -1.65 6.94
C GLU A 136 -24.88 -1.17 6.61
N THR A 137 -23.85 -1.88 7.07
CA THR A 137 -22.45 -1.57 6.79
C THR A 137 -21.97 -2.41 5.62
N THR A 138 -21.40 -1.75 4.62
CA THR A 138 -20.83 -2.38 3.43
C THR A 138 -19.39 -1.93 3.23
N TRP A 139 -18.55 -2.84 2.73
CA TRP A 139 -17.17 -2.55 2.42
C TRP A 139 -17.04 -1.99 1.01
N HIS A 140 -16.24 -0.93 0.85
CA HIS A 140 -16.01 -0.27 -0.43
C HIS A 140 -14.54 0.00 -0.67
N SER A 141 -14.13 -0.17 -1.91
CA SER A 141 -12.77 0.14 -2.38
C SER A 141 -12.83 1.06 -3.59
N SER A 142 -11.85 1.92 -3.73
CA SER A 142 -11.67 2.77 -4.91
C SER A 142 -10.19 2.96 -5.23
N LEU A 143 -9.87 3.04 -6.51
CA LEU A 143 -8.57 3.49 -6.96
C LEU A 143 -8.50 5.01 -6.88
N VAL A 144 -7.44 5.53 -6.28
CA VAL A 144 -7.13 6.97 -6.21
C VAL A 144 -5.89 7.21 -7.04
N ILE A 145 -5.93 8.16 -7.97
CA ILE A 145 -4.78 8.55 -8.80
C ILE A 145 -4.61 10.06 -8.70
N ASP A 146 -3.42 10.52 -8.31
CA ASP A 146 -3.09 11.92 -8.15
C ASP A 146 -4.11 12.68 -7.26
N GLY A 147 -4.47 12.05 -6.13
CA GLY A 147 -5.47 12.54 -5.19
C GLY A 147 -6.93 12.48 -5.65
N LYS A 148 -7.20 12.09 -6.89
CA LYS A 148 -8.56 11.96 -7.43
C LYS A 148 -9.11 10.57 -7.21
N LYS A 149 -10.17 10.49 -6.40
CA LYS A 149 -10.89 9.25 -6.12
C LYS A 149 -11.72 8.84 -7.34
N GLY A 150 -11.51 7.60 -7.80
CA GLY A 150 -12.30 6.96 -8.84
C GLY A 150 -13.64 6.41 -8.34
N LYS A 151 -14.30 5.62 -9.18
CA LYS A 151 -15.56 4.94 -8.86
C LYS A 151 -15.35 3.96 -7.70
N GLU A 152 -16.40 3.79 -6.88
CA GLU A 152 -16.42 2.83 -5.77
C GLU A 152 -16.95 1.46 -6.24
N TYR A 153 -16.29 0.41 -5.75
CA TYR A 153 -16.64 -1.00 -5.95
C TYR A 153 -16.57 -1.73 -4.61
N SER A 154 -17.06 -2.96 -4.53
CA SER A 154 -16.88 -3.77 -3.31
C SER A 154 -15.40 -4.14 -3.10
N SER A 155 -14.69 -4.43 -4.19
CA SER A 155 -13.22 -4.57 -4.15
C SER A 155 -12.58 -4.04 -5.43
N VAL A 156 -11.30 -3.69 -5.33
CA VAL A 156 -10.46 -3.26 -6.46
C VAL A 156 -9.12 -3.98 -6.32
N SER A 157 -8.62 -4.58 -7.41
CA SER A 157 -7.28 -5.17 -7.47
C SER A 157 -6.22 -4.10 -7.79
N SER A 158 -4.95 -4.52 -7.73
CA SER A 158 -3.84 -3.70 -8.22
C SER A 158 -4.08 -3.28 -9.67
N PRO A 159 -3.94 -1.99 -10.00
CA PRO A 159 -4.09 -1.53 -11.37
C PRO A 159 -2.92 -1.99 -12.24
N VAL A 160 -3.21 -2.19 -13.50
CA VAL A 160 -2.24 -2.47 -14.56
C VAL A 160 -2.29 -1.33 -15.56
N PHE A 161 -1.12 -0.80 -15.90
CA PHE A 161 -1.01 0.30 -16.87
C PHE A 161 -0.46 -0.19 -18.20
N GLY A 162 -1.09 0.20 -19.29
CA GLY A 162 -0.61 -0.02 -20.63
C GLY A 162 0.54 0.94 -20.99
N SER A 163 1.19 0.69 -22.11
CA SER A 163 2.36 1.47 -22.58
C SER A 163 2.06 2.94 -22.88
N LYS A 164 0.80 3.27 -23.16
CA LYS A 164 0.33 4.64 -23.40
C LYS A 164 -0.36 5.26 -22.19
N GLY A 165 -0.34 4.55 -21.04
CA GLY A 165 -0.95 4.99 -19.80
C GLY A 165 -2.42 4.57 -19.65
N GLU A 166 -2.91 3.69 -20.51
CA GLU A 166 -4.23 3.09 -20.35
C GLU A 166 -4.32 2.39 -18.99
N LEU A 167 -5.45 2.47 -18.35
CA LEU A 167 -5.68 1.90 -17.02
C LEU A 167 -6.60 0.69 -17.09
N MET A 168 -6.18 -0.40 -16.47
CA MET A 168 -7.01 -1.58 -16.27
C MET A 168 -6.89 -2.10 -14.84
N PHE A 169 -7.99 -2.60 -14.29
CA PHE A 169 -8.00 -3.30 -13.01
C PHE A 169 -9.18 -4.28 -12.94
N VAL A 170 -9.12 -5.20 -12.00
CA VAL A 170 -10.25 -6.08 -11.67
C VAL A 170 -11.00 -5.46 -10.50
N ALA A 171 -12.33 -5.44 -10.59
CA ALA A 171 -13.20 -5.00 -9.51
C ALA A 171 -14.29 -6.04 -9.24
N SER A 172 -14.95 -5.95 -8.08
CA SER A 172 -16.15 -6.75 -7.78
C SER A 172 -17.33 -5.87 -7.40
N ASP A 173 -18.52 -6.40 -7.66
CA ASP A 173 -19.78 -5.82 -7.22
C ASP A 173 -20.18 -6.32 -5.80
N LYS A 174 -21.33 -5.84 -5.31
CA LYS A 174 -21.89 -6.22 -4.02
C LYS A 174 -22.29 -7.71 -3.90
N ASN A 175 -22.40 -8.41 -5.03
CA ASN A 175 -22.72 -9.84 -5.08
C ASN A 175 -21.45 -10.71 -5.21
N ASN A 176 -20.26 -10.11 -4.98
CA ASN A 176 -18.95 -10.75 -5.16
C ASN A 176 -18.72 -11.29 -6.59
N LYS A 177 -19.31 -10.66 -7.61
CA LYS A 177 -19.02 -10.96 -9.00
C LYS A 177 -17.93 -10.04 -9.51
N TYR A 178 -16.91 -10.63 -10.11
CA TYR A 178 -15.72 -9.95 -10.59
C TYR A 178 -15.87 -9.59 -12.07
N PHE A 179 -15.29 -8.47 -12.44
CA PHE A 179 -15.22 -7.96 -13.81
C PHE A 179 -13.97 -7.13 -14.05
N VAL A 180 -13.60 -6.99 -15.30
CA VAL A 180 -12.47 -6.14 -15.72
C VAL A 180 -12.99 -4.74 -16.03
N VAL A 181 -12.33 -3.74 -15.47
CA VAL A 181 -12.53 -2.32 -15.77
C VAL A 181 -11.34 -1.85 -16.60
N TYR A 182 -11.62 -1.16 -17.70
CA TYR A 182 -10.65 -0.53 -18.59
C TYR A 182 -11.09 0.90 -18.87
N ASP A 183 -10.22 1.88 -18.60
CA ASP A 183 -10.50 3.31 -18.76
C ASP A 183 -11.88 3.75 -18.20
N ASN A 184 -12.20 3.26 -16.99
CA ASN A 184 -13.47 3.46 -16.26
C ASN A 184 -14.70 2.75 -16.83
N GLU A 185 -14.57 1.94 -17.86
CA GLU A 185 -15.66 1.13 -18.42
C GLU A 185 -15.52 -0.35 -18.07
N ILE A 186 -16.65 -1.01 -17.82
CA ILE A 186 -16.67 -2.47 -17.63
C ILE A 186 -16.63 -3.12 -19.01
N ILE A 187 -15.57 -3.86 -19.29
CA ILE A 187 -15.32 -4.48 -20.59
C ILE A 187 -15.52 -6.00 -20.62
N SER A 188 -15.81 -6.62 -19.47
CA SER A 188 -16.02 -8.07 -19.35
C SER A 188 -17.42 -8.40 -18.90
N GLY A 189 -17.81 -9.70 -19.03
CA GLY A 189 -18.92 -10.26 -18.28
C GLY A 189 -18.61 -10.39 -16.79
N LEU A 190 -19.59 -10.91 -16.03
CA LEU A 190 -19.44 -11.22 -14.62
C LEU A 190 -18.90 -12.63 -14.43
N TYR A 191 -17.96 -12.77 -13.51
CA TYR A 191 -17.29 -14.02 -13.14
C TYR A 191 -17.36 -14.24 -11.62
N ASP A 192 -17.22 -15.49 -11.20
CA ASP A 192 -17.09 -15.82 -9.78
C ASP A 192 -15.71 -15.44 -9.24
N TYR A 193 -14.70 -15.45 -10.12
CA TYR A 193 -13.35 -15.01 -9.81
C TYR A 193 -12.61 -14.61 -11.08
N ILE A 194 -11.72 -13.60 -10.98
CA ILE A 194 -10.72 -13.24 -11.99
C ILE A 194 -9.35 -13.22 -11.31
N SER A 195 -8.44 -14.10 -11.74
CA SER A 195 -7.13 -14.24 -11.08
C SER A 195 -6.09 -13.24 -11.58
N GLU A 196 -6.11 -12.94 -12.88
CA GLU A 196 -5.11 -12.13 -13.53
C GLU A 196 -5.73 -11.40 -14.72
N ALA A 197 -5.36 -10.13 -14.88
CA ALA A 197 -5.64 -9.37 -16.09
C ALA A 197 -4.38 -8.60 -16.50
N LYS A 198 -4.05 -8.60 -17.79
CA LYS A 198 -2.85 -7.94 -18.33
C LYS A 198 -3.03 -7.46 -19.75
N PHE A 199 -2.22 -6.49 -20.13
CA PHE A 199 -2.06 -6.08 -21.52
C PHE A 199 -1.13 -7.06 -22.24
N LEU A 200 -1.53 -7.46 -23.45
CA LEU A 200 -0.68 -8.18 -24.37
C LEU A 200 0.20 -7.20 -25.18
N PRO A 201 1.31 -7.66 -25.79
CA PRO A 201 2.18 -6.79 -26.58
C PRO A 201 1.46 -6.06 -27.75
N ASN A 202 0.37 -6.63 -28.25
CA ASN A 202 -0.47 -6.01 -29.30
C ASN A 202 -1.54 -5.05 -28.77
N GLY A 203 -1.51 -4.72 -27.47
CA GLY A 203 -2.47 -3.83 -26.79
C GLY A 203 -3.81 -4.45 -26.45
N LYS A 204 -4.04 -5.73 -26.79
CA LYS A 204 -5.24 -6.45 -26.34
C LYS A 204 -5.16 -6.78 -24.86
N ILE A 205 -6.30 -6.94 -24.22
CA ILE A 205 -6.43 -7.36 -22.82
C ILE A 205 -6.67 -8.86 -22.77
N ALA A 206 -5.93 -9.55 -21.90
CA ALA A 206 -6.16 -10.94 -21.55
C ALA A 206 -6.42 -11.06 -20.05
N TYR A 207 -7.31 -11.95 -19.65
CA TYR A 207 -7.58 -12.27 -18.25
C TYR A 207 -8.04 -13.72 -18.10
N VAL A 208 -7.90 -14.25 -16.90
CA VAL A 208 -8.39 -15.59 -16.54
C VAL A 208 -9.60 -15.42 -15.64
N GLY A 209 -10.76 -15.77 -16.14
CA GLY A 209 -12.03 -15.73 -15.41
C GLY A 209 -12.57 -17.14 -15.13
N VAL A 210 -13.16 -17.34 -13.94
CA VAL A 210 -13.78 -18.59 -13.49
C VAL A 210 -15.27 -18.35 -13.30
N LYS A 211 -16.11 -19.31 -13.74
CA LYS A 211 -17.56 -19.37 -13.46
C LYS A 211 -17.86 -20.77 -12.88
N TYR A 212 -18.60 -20.77 -11.79
CA TYR A 212 -19.09 -21.98 -11.15
C TYR A 212 -20.57 -22.19 -11.47
#